data_1b38d95bc1339b12fbf41ab749c1281d
#
_entry.id   1b38d95bc1339b12fbf41ab749c1281d
#
_cell.length_a   1.000
_cell.length_b   1.000
_cell.length_c   1.000
_cell.angle_alpha   90.00
_cell.angle_beta   90.00
_cell.angle_gamma   90.00
#
_symmetry.space_group_name_H-M   'P 1'
#
loop_
_entity.id
_entity.type
_entity.pdbx_description
1 polymer ?
#
loop_
_entity_poly.entity_id
_entity_poly.type
_entity_poly.pdbx_seq_one_letter_code
_entity_poly.pdbx_strand_id
1 'polypeptide(L)'
;MYDDLRSAPSITEIQPAGTAEYIENLASKIYEQAKMSGGTIPYTVIREVSENFIHARFAEIIVSILDGGNTIRFADQGPGISHKDKAQLPGFTSAIEPMKRYMRGVGSGLPIVKEYLDYSHGTISIEDNLTTGAVVTISLTGGGSEAAGADARPQQARPAVPAPPLSTREREFLPFFLGEGALGVTDLVNLTGAPASSTYATLKKLA
;
A
#
# COMPACT_ATOMS: atom_id res chain seq x y z
N MET A 1 5.29 8.38 -10.36
CA MET A 1 4.26 9.43 -10.30
C MET A 1 3.29 9.24 -11.46
N TYR A 2 2.01 9.22 -11.21
CA TYR A 2 0.97 9.15 -12.24
C TYR A 2 0.35 10.54 -12.37
N ASP A 3 0.64 11.24 -13.45
CA ASP A 3 0.08 12.57 -13.70
C ASP A 3 -1.28 12.48 -14.41
N ASP A 4 -1.54 11.36 -15.12
CA ASP A 4 -2.78 11.08 -15.85
C ASP A 4 -2.86 9.57 -16.11
N LEU A 5 -4.07 9.02 -16.26
CA LEU A 5 -4.32 7.61 -16.63
C LEU A 5 -3.76 7.24 -18.02
N ARG A 6 -3.41 8.21 -18.84
CA ARG A 6 -2.89 8.02 -20.20
C ARG A 6 -1.37 8.12 -20.26
N SER A 7 -0.74 8.58 -19.18
CA SER A 7 0.71 8.75 -19.10
C SER A 7 1.35 7.58 -18.36
N ALA A 8 2.46 7.07 -18.88
CA ALA A 8 3.27 6.10 -18.15
C ALA A 8 3.80 6.74 -16.84
N PRO A 9 3.90 5.98 -15.73
CA PRO A 9 4.46 6.50 -14.49
C PRO A 9 5.92 6.94 -14.71
N SER A 10 6.29 8.09 -14.17
CA SER A 10 7.70 8.50 -14.11
C SER A 10 8.41 7.64 -13.07
N ILE A 11 9.41 6.86 -13.50
CA ILE A 11 10.19 5.98 -12.64
C ILE A 11 11.56 6.63 -12.39
N THR A 12 11.95 6.68 -11.12
CA THR A 12 13.29 7.13 -10.69
C THR A 12 13.92 6.02 -9.86
N GLU A 13 15.09 5.57 -10.26
CA GLU A 13 15.90 4.62 -9.52
C GLU A 13 16.89 5.34 -8.60
N ILE A 14 17.05 4.83 -7.38
CA ILE A 14 18.01 5.33 -6.40
C ILE A 14 19.14 4.32 -6.29
N GLN A 15 20.35 4.76 -6.58
CA GLN A 15 21.52 3.89 -6.57
C GLN A 15 21.86 3.42 -5.15
N PRO A 16 22.31 2.17 -4.98
CA PRO A 16 22.78 1.66 -3.71
C PRO A 16 23.92 2.51 -3.14
N ALA A 17 23.86 2.77 -1.83
CA ALA A 17 24.85 3.54 -1.09
C ALA A 17 25.00 2.99 0.32
N GLY A 18 25.84 3.58 1.15
CA GLY A 18 25.88 3.27 2.59
C GLY A 18 24.52 3.54 3.25
N THR A 19 24.19 2.79 4.28
CA THR A 19 22.84 2.83 4.91
C THR A 19 22.34 4.24 5.20
N ALA A 20 23.15 5.09 5.85
CA ALA A 20 22.74 6.46 6.18
C ALA A 20 22.58 7.33 4.93
N GLU A 21 23.49 7.21 3.99
CA GLU A 21 23.46 7.92 2.71
C GLU A 21 22.28 7.49 1.85
N TYR A 22 21.98 6.19 1.83
CA TYR A 22 20.85 5.67 1.07
C TYR A 22 19.51 6.19 1.60
N ILE A 23 19.31 6.20 2.94
CA ILE A 23 18.13 6.79 3.57
C ILE A 23 17.99 8.28 3.22
N GLU A 24 19.09 9.03 3.26
CA GLU A 24 19.10 10.45 2.95
C GLU A 24 18.77 10.71 1.46
N ASN A 25 19.40 9.94 0.55
CA ASN A 25 19.15 10.04 -0.89
C ASN A 25 17.70 9.67 -1.22
N LEU A 26 17.17 8.61 -0.59
CA LEU A 26 15.79 8.18 -0.76
C LEU A 26 14.81 9.27 -0.30
N ALA A 27 14.96 9.75 0.94
CA ALA A 27 14.07 10.76 1.50
C ALA A 27 14.13 12.07 0.73
N SER A 28 15.32 12.52 0.32
CA SER A 28 15.52 13.72 -0.48
C SER A 28 14.85 13.61 -1.85
N LYS A 29 15.01 12.45 -2.49
CA LYS A 29 14.40 12.23 -3.82
C LYS A 29 12.89 12.17 -3.77
N ILE A 30 12.32 11.50 -2.76
CA ILE A 30 10.87 11.46 -2.54
C ILE A 30 10.34 12.88 -2.29
N TYR A 31 11.01 13.65 -1.42
CA TYR A 31 10.61 15.02 -1.12
C TYR A 31 10.64 15.94 -2.35
N GLU A 32 11.73 15.88 -3.13
CA GLU A 32 11.84 16.65 -4.39
C GLU A 32 10.70 16.33 -5.34
N GLN A 33 10.44 15.04 -5.59
CA GLN A 33 9.39 14.58 -6.49
C GLN A 33 8.00 14.98 -5.99
N ALA A 34 7.72 14.81 -4.69
CA ALA A 34 6.47 15.23 -4.10
C ALA A 34 6.25 16.74 -4.22
N LYS A 35 7.30 17.55 -3.95
CA LYS A 35 7.27 19.01 -4.11
C LYS A 35 7.04 19.44 -5.55
N MET A 36 7.71 18.83 -6.51
CA MET A 36 7.50 19.12 -7.93
C MET A 36 6.08 18.85 -8.39
N SER A 37 5.39 17.91 -7.74
CA SER A 37 3.99 17.58 -7.98
C SER A 37 3.01 18.49 -7.23
N GLY A 38 3.48 19.41 -6.38
CA GLY A 38 2.64 20.29 -5.57
C GLY A 38 2.43 19.84 -4.13
N GLY A 39 3.09 18.74 -3.69
CA GLY A 39 2.97 18.19 -2.35
C GLY A 39 3.47 19.12 -1.25
N THR A 40 2.86 19.01 -0.08
CA THR A 40 3.15 19.85 1.09
C THR A 40 3.67 19.05 2.29
N ILE A 41 3.79 17.71 2.18
CA ILE A 41 4.34 16.86 3.23
C ILE A 41 5.79 17.26 3.53
N PRO A 42 6.14 17.56 4.81
CA PRO A 42 7.47 17.98 5.18
C PRO A 42 8.53 16.89 4.95
N TYR A 43 9.75 17.33 4.64
CA TYR A 43 10.90 16.45 4.51
C TYR A 43 11.12 15.55 5.74
N THR A 44 10.97 16.11 6.94
CA THR A 44 11.13 15.37 8.20
C THR A 44 10.18 14.18 8.31
N VAL A 45 8.92 14.35 7.91
CA VAL A 45 7.91 13.27 7.91
C VAL A 45 8.30 12.18 6.91
N ILE A 46 8.67 12.56 5.69
CA ILE A 46 9.12 11.60 4.65
C ILE A 46 10.35 10.82 5.13
N ARG A 47 11.31 11.52 5.74
CA ARG A 47 12.53 10.93 6.21
C ARG A 47 12.30 9.93 7.35
N GLU A 48 11.45 10.26 8.33
CA GLU A 48 11.10 9.34 9.42
C GLU A 48 10.45 8.06 8.90
N VAL A 49 9.55 8.14 7.90
CA VAL A 49 8.99 6.94 7.28
C VAL A 49 10.05 6.17 6.50
N SER A 50 10.94 6.85 5.77
CA SER A 50 12.02 6.23 5.01
C SER A 50 13.03 5.49 5.90
N GLU A 51 13.28 5.96 7.12
CA GLU A 51 14.13 5.25 8.11
C GLU A 51 13.60 3.86 8.45
N ASN A 52 12.28 3.65 8.38
CA ASN A 52 11.70 2.33 8.69
C ASN A 52 12.11 1.23 7.72
N PHE A 53 12.57 1.56 6.51
CA PHE A 53 13.11 0.57 5.58
C PHE A 53 14.35 -0.16 6.10
N ILE A 54 15.00 0.35 7.14
CA ILE A 54 16.09 -0.36 7.83
C ILE A 54 15.58 -1.67 8.47
N HIS A 55 14.34 -1.69 8.96
CA HIS A 55 13.70 -2.89 9.51
C HIS A 55 13.42 -3.92 8.41
N ALA A 56 13.08 -3.44 7.22
CA ALA A 56 12.88 -4.26 6.03
C ALA A 56 14.20 -4.69 5.38
N ARG A 57 15.37 -4.29 5.92
CA ARG A 57 16.69 -4.52 5.32
C ARG A 57 16.79 -4.02 3.89
N PHE A 58 16.02 -2.97 3.57
CA PHE A 58 15.92 -2.40 2.23
C PHE A 58 15.50 -3.40 1.14
N ALA A 59 14.70 -4.41 1.50
CA ALA A 59 14.24 -5.43 0.57
C ALA A 59 13.14 -4.86 -0.35
N GLU A 60 13.41 -4.78 -1.65
CA GLU A 60 12.48 -4.39 -2.72
C GLU A 60 11.62 -3.16 -2.39
N ILE A 61 12.26 -2.03 -2.12
CA ILE A 61 11.57 -0.79 -1.79
C ILE A 61 10.92 -0.20 -3.04
N ILE A 62 9.63 0.10 -2.92
CA ILE A 62 8.87 0.87 -3.91
C ILE A 62 8.17 2.03 -3.19
N VAL A 63 8.39 3.25 -3.67
CA VAL A 63 7.69 4.43 -3.18
C VAL A 63 6.84 5.03 -4.29
N SER A 64 5.55 5.20 -4.01
CA SER A 64 4.60 5.81 -4.94
C SER A 64 4.18 7.19 -4.43
N ILE A 65 4.29 8.21 -5.28
CA ILE A 65 3.87 9.57 -5.00
C ILE A 65 2.57 9.81 -5.77
N LEU A 66 1.51 10.17 -5.06
CA LEU A 66 0.13 10.25 -5.54
C LEU A 66 -0.49 11.59 -5.14
N ASP A 67 -1.68 11.88 -5.66
CA ASP A 67 -2.52 13.02 -5.27
C ASP A 67 -1.76 14.37 -5.28
N GLY A 68 -1.04 14.62 -6.38
CA GLY A 68 -0.26 15.83 -6.51
C GLY A 68 0.85 15.97 -5.45
N GLY A 69 1.41 14.86 -4.98
CA GLY A 69 2.48 14.85 -3.98
C GLY A 69 2.01 14.86 -2.51
N ASN A 70 0.69 14.84 -2.27
CA ASN A 70 0.12 14.87 -0.92
C ASN A 70 -0.25 13.50 -0.36
N THR A 71 -0.07 12.44 -1.14
CA THR A 71 -0.13 11.06 -0.67
C THR A 71 1.13 10.31 -1.09
N ILE A 72 1.81 9.68 -0.14
CA ILE A 72 3.03 8.90 -0.39
C ILE A 72 2.85 7.52 0.22
N ARG A 73 3.06 6.50 -0.60
CA ARG A 73 2.96 5.10 -0.23
C ARG A 73 4.35 4.47 -0.26
N PHE A 74 4.78 3.95 0.86
CA PHE A 74 6.07 3.29 1.08
C PHE A 74 5.83 1.79 1.19
N ALA A 75 6.35 0.99 0.29
CA ALA A 75 6.18 -0.46 0.28
C ALA A 75 7.54 -1.16 0.33
N ASP A 76 7.63 -2.26 1.06
CA ASP A 76 8.79 -3.13 1.14
C ASP A 76 8.39 -4.62 1.09
N GLN A 77 9.35 -5.49 0.86
CA GLN A 77 9.23 -6.96 0.93
C GLN A 77 10.02 -7.54 2.11
N GLY A 78 10.16 -6.76 3.17
CA GLY A 78 10.82 -7.18 4.40
C GLY A 78 9.97 -8.15 5.25
N PRO A 79 10.29 -8.30 6.55
CA PRO A 79 9.56 -9.20 7.45
C PRO A 79 8.17 -8.68 7.86
N GLY A 80 7.78 -7.48 7.41
CA GLY A 80 6.52 -6.85 7.79
C GLY A 80 6.54 -6.23 9.20
N ILE A 81 5.38 -5.70 9.62
CA ILE A 81 5.20 -5.06 10.93
C ILE A 81 4.16 -5.86 11.74
N SER A 82 4.64 -6.67 12.69
CA SER A 82 3.80 -7.60 13.46
C SER A 82 2.79 -6.91 14.39
N HIS A 83 3.08 -5.70 14.86
CA HIS A 83 2.24 -4.96 15.80
C HIS A 83 1.95 -3.55 15.27
N LYS A 84 1.13 -3.45 14.24
CA LYS A 84 0.84 -2.19 13.53
C LYS A 84 0.28 -1.10 14.44
N ASP A 85 -0.61 -1.49 15.36
CA ASP A 85 -1.19 -0.55 16.34
C ASP A 85 -0.13 0.01 17.29
N LYS A 86 0.82 -0.83 17.70
CA LYS A 86 1.92 -0.44 18.61
C LYS A 86 3.03 0.32 17.91
N ALA A 87 3.21 0.10 16.60
CA ALA A 87 4.25 0.79 15.81
C ALA A 87 4.07 2.30 15.77
N GLN A 88 2.85 2.78 16.01
CA GLN A 88 2.52 4.20 16.09
C GLN A 88 2.58 4.76 17.53
N LEU A 89 2.91 3.93 18.53
CA LEU A 89 3.01 4.35 19.93
C LEU A 89 4.45 4.74 20.27
N PRO A 90 4.66 5.81 21.07
CA PRO A 90 5.99 6.21 21.53
C PRO A 90 6.75 5.11 22.25
N GLY A 91 8.04 4.97 21.93
CA GLY A 91 8.93 4.02 22.57
C GLY A 91 8.85 2.59 22.03
N PHE A 92 7.95 2.28 21.11
CA PHE A 92 7.92 0.97 20.47
C PHE A 92 8.91 0.92 19.30
N THR A 93 9.84 -0.05 19.34
CA THR A 93 10.75 -0.31 18.23
C THR A 93 11.12 -1.79 18.19
N SER A 94 11.24 -2.33 16.98
CA SER A 94 11.82 -3.64 16.69
C SER A 94 13.29 -3.57 16.27
N ALA A 95 13.90 -2.37 16.31
CA ALA A 95 15.29 -2.17 15.90
C ALA A 95 16.26 -2.87 16.82
N ILE A 96 17.16 -3.67 16.24
CA ILE A 96 18.30 -4.25 16.93
C ILE A 96 19.47 -3.24 17.01
N GLU A 97 20.42 -3.44 17.92
CA GLU A 97 21.54 -2.50 18.17
C GLU A 97 22.28 -2.02 16.90
N PRO A 98 22.60 -2.86 15.90
CA PRO A 98 23.23 -2.38 14.66
C PRO A 98 22.38 -1.38 13.85
N MET A 99 21.03 -1.49 13.92
CA MET A 99 20.12 -0.60 13.21
C MET A 99 19.98 0.75 13.88
N LYS A 100 20.02 0.77 15.24
CA LYS A 100 19.86 2.00 16.04
C LYS A 100 20.91 3.08 15.73
N ARG A 101 22.08 2.70 15.22
CA ARG A 101 23.14 3.65 14.82
C ARG A 101 22.75 4.58 13.67
N TYR A 102 21.81 4.15 12.86
CA TYR A 102 21.36 4.87 11.66
C TYR A 102 20.02 5.59 11.85
N MET A 103 19.40 5.39 13.04
CA MET A 103 18.11 5.98 13.39
C MET A 103 18.33 7.20 14.28
N ARG A 104 17.65 8.31 14.00
CA ARG A 104 17.73 9.55 14.80
C ARG A 104 17.04 9.42 16.15
N GLY A 105 16.06 8.51 16.26
CA GLY A 105 15.35 8.24 17.51
C GLY A 105 14.88 6.80 17.56
N VAL A 106 15.00 6.16 18.70
CA VAL A 106 14.60 4.76 18.87
C VAL A 106 13.13 4.71 19.30
N GLY A 107 12.25 4.28 18.36
CA GLY A 107 10.83 4.12 18.64
C GLY A 107 10.03 5.43 18.67
N SER A 108 10.53 6.50 18.04
CA SER A 108 9.84 7.80 17.94
C SER A 108 9.43 8.19 16.51
N GLY A 109 9.92 7.50 15.49
CA GLY A 109 9.70 7.88 14.08
C GLY A 109 8.22 7.92 13.69
N LEU A 110 7.54 6.79 13.65
CA LEU A 110 6.11 6.72 13.30
C LEU A 110 5.20 7.48 14.26
N PRO A 111 5.43 7.50 15.60
CA PRO A 111 4.71 8.39 16.51
C PRO A 111 4.79 9.87 16.13
N ILE A 112 5.98 10.39 15.78
CA ILE A 112 6.17 11.79 15.34
C ILE A 112 5.41 12.04 14.03
N VAL A 113 5.48 11.10 13.07
CA VAL A 113 4.72 11.17 11.82
C VAL A 113 3.23 11.23 12.10
N LYS A 114 2.73 10.37 12.98
CA LYS A 114 1.33 10.35 13.37
C LYS A 114 0.89 11.67 14.02
N GLU A 115 1.63 12.18 14.98
CA GLU A 115 1.34 13.45 15.65
C GLU A 115 1.28 14.61 14.65
N TYR A 116 2.23 14.68 13.72
CA TYR A 116 2.20 15.69 12.66
C TYR A 116 0.97 15.55 11.76
N LEU A 117 0.63 14.33 11.33
CA LEU A 117 -0.52 14.09 10.46
C LEU A 117 -1.84 14.37 11.19
N ASP A 118 -1.98 13.97 12.46
CA ASP A 118 -3.15 14.29 13.28
C ASP A 118 -3.36 15.82 13.39
N TYR A 119 -2.27 16.58 13.62
CA TYR A 119 -2.32 18.05 13.66
C TYR A 119 -2.67 18.67 12.32
N SER A 120 -2.17 18.09 11.22
CA SER A 120 -2.38 18.58 9.85
C SER A 120 -3.63 18.02 9.18
N HIS A 121 -4.50 17.33 9.94
CA HIS A 121 -5.69 16.63 9.42
C HIS A 121 -5.37 15.61 8.33
N GLY A 122 -4.18 15.03 8.39
CA GLY A 122 -3.74 13.96 7.52
C GLY A 122 -4.02 12.57 8.12
N THR A 123 -3.59 11.55 7.41
CA THR A 123 -3.77 10.15 7.81
C THR A 123 -2.49 9.35 7.62
N ILE A 124 -2.32 8.33 8.45
CA ILE A 124 -1.32 7.27 8.27
C ILE A 124 -2.00 5.91 8.36
N SER A 125 -1.75 5.04 7.37
CA SER A 125 -2.14 3.63 7.43
C SER A 125 -0.91 2.72 7.35
N ILE A 126 -1.00 1.56 8.00
CA ILE A 126 0.02 0.50 7.97
C ILE A 126 -0.67 -0.80 7.62
N GLU A 127 -0.29 -1.39 6.50
CA GLU A 127 -0.90 -2.59 5.94
C GLU A 127 0.17 -3.66 5.68
N ASP A 128 -0.23 -4.92 5.53
CA ASP A 128 0.65 -5.96 5.01
C ASP A 128 0.79 -5.79 3.50
N ASN A 129 1.98 -6.08 2.97
CA ASN A 129 2.17 -6.14 1.53
C ASN A 129 1.71 -7.51 1.00
N LEU A 130 1.52 -7.64 -0.31
CA LEU A 130 0.87 -8.80 -0.96
C LEU A 130 1.52 -10.16 -0.63
N THR A 131 2.82 -10.22 -0.52
CA THR A 131 3.54 -11.49 -0.26
C THR A 131 4.18 -11.48 1.11
N THR A 132 5.06 -10.53 1.33
CA THR A 132 5.74 -10.25 2.60
C THR A 132 5.97 -8.75 2.70
N GLY A 133 6.33 -8.24 3.88
CA GLY A 133 6.65 -6.85 4.07
C GLY A 133 5.47 -5.99 4.52
N ALA A 134 5.65 -4.69 4.43
CA ALA A 134 4.66 -3.72 4.87
C ALA A 134 4.43 -2.63 3.83
N VAL A 135 3.27 -2.00 3.93
CA VAL A 135 2.93 -0.78 3.20
C VAL A 135 2.54 0.28 4.21
N VAL A 136 3.29 1.37 4.23
CA VAL A 136 2.97 2.57 5.02
C VAL A 136 2.50 3.65 4.06
N THR A 137 1.30 4.16 4.26
CA THR A 137 0.76 5.26 3.46
C THR A 137 0.53 6.48 4.35
N ILE A 138 1.06 7.63 3.94
CA ILE A 138 0.81 8.92 4.58
C ILE A 138 0.09 9.84 3.60
N SER A 139 -0.90 10.58 4.08
CA SER A 139 -1.69 11.50 3.24
C SER A 139 -2.05 12.78 3.99
N LEU A 140 -1.96 13.91 3.29
CA LEU A 140 -2.48 15.23 3.72
C LEU A 140 -3.76 15.62 2.98
N THR A 141 -4.30 14.79 2.11
CA THR A 141 -5.62 15.00 1.52
C THR A 141 -6.65 14.78 2.62
N GLY A 142 -7.32 15.86 3.03
CA GLY A 142 -8.17 15.92 4.22
C GLY A 142 -9.06 14.71 4.42
N GLY A 143 -9.09 14.22 5.65
CA GLY A 143 -9.68 12.97 6.07
C GLY A 143 -11.10 12.73 5.58
N GLY A 144 -11.22 11.78 4.71
CA GLY A 144 -12.47 11.35 4.09
C GLY A 144 -12.26 10.18 3.16
N SER A 145 -11.53 9.15 3.58
CA SER A 145 -11.63 7.84 2.97
C SER A 145 -11.11 6.80 3.94
N GLU A 146 -12.04 6.10 4.55
CA GLU A 146 -11.81 4.80 5.15
C GLU A 146 -11.10 3.90 4.17
N ALA A 147 -10.22 3.05 4.71
CA ALA A 147 -9.43 2.06 4.02
C ALA A 147 -10.13 1.48 2.78
N ALA A 148 -9.71 1.91 1.61
CA ALA A 148 -9.99 1.21 0.38
C ALA A 148 -8.64 0.91 -0.26
N GLY A 149 -8.28 -0.36 -0.25
CA GLY A 149 -7.26 -0.88 -1.13
C GLY A 149 -7.59 -0.48 -2.56
N ALA A 150 -6.54 -0.18 -3.30
CA ALA A 150 -6.46 -0.03 -4.74
C ALA A 150 -7.65 0.65 -5.45
N ASP A 151 -7.36 1.78 -6.10
CA ASP A 151 -8.20 2.42 -7.11
C ASP A 151 -9.59 2.94 -6.70
N ALA A 152 -9.64 4.16 -6.12
CA ALA A 152 -10.84 4.96 -6.27
C ALA A 152 -10.51 6.44 -6.41
N ARG A 153 -10.51 6.91 -7.65
CA ARG A 153 -10.74 8.33 -7.96
C ARG A 153 -12.12 8.75 -7.50
N PRO A 154 -12.35 10.03 -7.13
CA PRO A 154 -13.70 10.55 -7.11
C PRO A 154 -14.22 10.57 -8.56
N GLN A 155 -14.85 9.49 -9.00
CA GLN A 155 -15.76 9.58 -10.12
C GLN A 155 -16.94 10.42 -9.64
N GLN A 156 -17.19 11.53 -10.34
CA GLN A 156 -18.52 12.13 -10.37
C GLN A 156 -19.52 10.99 -10.46
N ALA A 157 -20.48 10.98 -9.52
CA ALA A 157 -21.51 9.97 -9.43
C ALA A 157 -22.18 9.76 -10.81
N ARG A 158 -21.70 8.76 -11.55
CA ARG A 158 -22.54 8.14 -12.54
C ARG A 158 -23.64 7.43 -11.77
N PRO A 159 -24.91 7.55 -12.19
CA PRO A 159 -25.96 6.77 -11.57
C PRO A 159 -25.55 5.31 -11.60
N ALA A 160 -25.53 4.68 -10.42
CA ALA A 160 -25.22 3.28 -10.25
C ALA A 160 -26.14 2.47 -11.17
N VAL A 161 -25.58 1.92 -12.23
CA VAL A 161 -26.27 0.86 -12.95
C VAL A 161 -26.30 -0.30 -11.97
N PRO A 162 -27.46 -0.77 -11.54
CA PRO A 162 -27.52 -1.90 -10.61
C PRO A 162 -26.80 -3.08 -11.26
N ALA A 163 -25.83 -3.64 -10.55
CA ALA A 163 -25.14 -4.84 -10.99
C ALA A 163 -26.20 -5.90 -11.34
N PRO A 164 -26.10 -6.58 -12.50
CA PRO A 164 -27.08 -7.58 -12.87
C PRO A 164 -27.16 -8.62 -11.74
N PRO A 165 -28.36 -9.04 -11.35
CA PRO A 165 -28.51 -10.01 -10.26
C PRO A 165 -27.79 -11.30 -10.64
N LEU A 166 -26.89 -11.75 -9.77
CA LEU A 166 -26.18 -13.02 -9.94
C LEU A 166 -27.21 -14.16 -10.06
N SER A 167 -27.07 -15.00 -11.06
CA SER A 167 -27.84 -16.21 -11.19
C SER A 167 -27.60 -17.16 -10.03
N THR A 168 -28.49 -18.12 -9.78
CA THR A 168 -28.35 -19.10 -8.72
C THR A 168 -27.01 -19.85 -8.81
N ARG A 169 -26.57 -20.21 -10.01
CA ARG A 169 -25.28 -20.87 -10.24
C ARG A 169 -24.07 -19.98 -9.99
N GLU A 170 -24.13 -18.71 -10.36
CA GLU A 170 -23.06 -17.75 -10.06
C GLU A 170 -22.90 -17.58 -8.54
N ARG A 171 -24.00 -17.60 -7.79
CA ARG A 171 -23.95 -17.56 -6.32
C ARG A 171 -23.40 -18.85 -5.70
N GLU A 172 -23.69 -19.99 -6.29
CA GLU A 172 -23.15 -21.30 -5.84
C GLU A 172 -21.65 -21.40 -6.06
N PHE A 173 -21.11 -20.77 -7.10
CA PHE A 173 -19.68 -20.83 -7.43
C PHE A 173 -18.83 -19.79 -6.70
N LEU A 174 -19.39 -18.64 -6.35
CA LEU A 174 -18.70 -17.55 -5.68
C LEU A 174 -17.92 -17.98 -4.40
N PRO A 175 -18.45 -18.81 -3.50
CA PRO A 175 -17.74 -19.22 -2.29
C PRO A 175 -16.44 -19.99 -2.57
N PHE A 176 -16.33 -20.70 -3.70
CA PHE A 176 -15.14 -21.44 -4.05
C PHE A 176 -13.98 -20.55 -4.50
N PHE A 177 -14.26 -19.31 -4.91
CA PHE A 177 -13.23 -18.31 -5.27
C PHE A 177 -12.75 -17.47 -4.08
N LEU A 178 -13.40 -17.61 -2.93
CA LEU A 178 -12.97 -16.93 -1.69
C LEU A 178 -11.91 -17.73 -0.93
N GLY A 179 -11.60 -18.97 -1.37
CA GLY A 179 -10.54 -19.80 -0.83
C GLY A 179 -9.22 -19.58 -1.58
N GLU A 180 -8.10 -19.80 -0.89
CA GLU A 180 -6.77 -19.70 -1.47
C GLU A 180 -6.54 -20.83 -2.50
N GLY A 181 -6.59 -20.51 -3.77
CA GLY A 181 -6.22 -21.43 -4.85
C GLY A 181 -6.88 -21.10 -6.19
N ALA A 182 -6.16 -21.27 -7.29
CA ALA A 182 -6.71 -21.19 -8.62
C ALA A 182 -7.52 -22.46 -8.91
N LEU A 183 -8.85 -22.34 -9.01
CA LEU A 183 -9.74 -23.45 -9.34
C LEU A 183 -10.05 -23.47 -10.84
N GLY A 184 -9.82 -24.61 -11.48
CA GLY A 184 -10.19 -24.84 -12.87
C GLY A 184 -11.61 -25.40 -13.04
N VAL A 185 -12.05 -25.49 -14.30
CA VAL A 185 -13.37 -26.09 -14.64
C VAL A 185 -13.53 -27.49 -14.04
N THR A 186 -12.49 -28.30 -14.09
CA THR A 186 -12.49 -29.69 -13.59
C THR A 186 -12.68 -29.75 -12.08
N ASP A 187 -12.07 -28.84 -11.34
CA ASP A 187 -12.15 -28.76 -9.88
C ASP A 187 -13.57 -28.40 -9.46
N LEU A 188 -14.16 -27.41 -10.12
CA LEU A 188 -15.54 -26.99 -9.85
C LEU A 188 -16.58 -28.05 -10.25
N VAL A 189 -16.37 -28.79 -11.32
CA VAL A 189 -17.22 -29.93 -11.69
C VAL A 189 -17.20 -31.00 -10.58
N ASN A 190 -16.02 -31.32 -10.06
CA ASN A 190 -15.85 -32.29 -8.98
C ASN A 190 -16.47 -31.83 -7.65
N LEU A 191 -16.36 -30.54 -7.34
CA LEU A 191 -16.87 -29.94 -6.08
C LEU A 191 -18.39 -29.74 -6.09
N THR A 192 -18.95 -29.40 -7.25
CA THR A 192 -20.38 -29.01 -7.35
C THR A 192 -21.25 -30.07 -8.02
N GLY A 193 -20.65 -31.05 -8.70
CA GLY A 193 -21.39 -32.04 -9.53
C GLY A 193 -22.03 -31.43 -10.78
N ALA A 194 -21.75 -30.17 -11.11
CA ALA A 194 -22.33 -29.49 -12.26
C ALA A 194 -21.69 -29.97 -13.58
N PRO A 195 -22.45 -30.06 -14.70
CA PRO A 195 -21.89 -30.44 -16.00
C PRO A 195 -20.78 -29.46 -16.46
N ALA A 196 -19.70 -30.00 -17.03
CA ALA A 196 -18.53 -29.21 -17.45
C ALA A 196 -18.88 -28.04 -18.41
N SER A 197 -19.83 -28.24 -19.32
CA SER A 197 -20.27 -27.20 -20.26
C SER A 197 -20.92 -26.01 -19.56
N SER A 198 -21.74 -26.26 -18.55
CA SER A 198 -22.41 -25.21 -17.78
C SER A 198 -21.45 -24.52 -16.80
N THR A 199 -20.49 -25.28 -16.24
CA THR A 199 -19.41 -24.75 -15.38
C THR A 199 -18.53 -23.79 -16.17
N TYR A 200 -18.10 -24.18 -17.37
CA TYR A 200 -17.30 -23.31 -18.26
C TYR A 200 -18.06 -22.03 -18.63
N ALA A 201 -19.35 -22.15 -18.98
CA ALA A 201 -20.17 -20.99 -19.35
C ALA A 201 -20.33 -20.00 -18.18
N THR A 202 -20.48 -20.52 -16.94
CA THR A 202 -20.58 -19.69 -15.72
C THR A 202 -19.26 -19.00 -15.41
N LEU A 203 -18.13 -19.72 -15.50
CA LEU A 203 -16.80 -19.15 -15.28
C LEU A 203 -16.48 -18.03 -16.28
N LYS A 204 -16.82 -18.22 -17.56
CA LYS A 204 -16.63 -17.21 -18.60
C LYS A 204 -17.43 -15.93 -18.36
N LYS A 205 -18.49 -16.00 -17.59
CA LYS A 205 -19.30 -14.84 -17.22
C LYS A 205 -18.79 -14.11 -15.96
N LEU A 206 -18.07 -14.84 -15.09
CA LEU A 206 -17.52 -14.31 -13.85
C LEU A 206 -16.10 -13.74 -14.03
N ALA A 207 -15.41 -14.09 -15.13
CA ALA A 207 -14.12 -13.57 -15.55
C ALA A 207 -14.26 -12.27 -16.37
#